data_84500097bb188f5d92963421ae91d28a
#
_entry.id   84500097bb188f5d92963421ae91d28a
#
_cell.length_a   1.000
_cell.length_b   1.000
_cell.length_c   1.000
_cell.angle_alpha   90.00
_cell.angle_beta   90.00
_cell.angle_gamma   90.00
#
_symmetry.space_group_name_H-M   'P 1'
#
loop_
_entity.id
_entity.type
_entity.pdbx_description
1 polymer ?
#
loop_
_entity_poly.entity_id
_entity_poly.type
_entity_poly.pdbx_seq_one_letter_code
_entity_poly.pdbx_strand_id
1 'polypeptide(L)'
;MKRLILLTIILTAGAVTVRIAAQDAASVSKRANQQYVLFESERDKGTNITAMYDYLLESYVNFIKIVEAPDNGQYLEGAKNRLRSLYPYLLNGAVYYSEQKQPAKALDFASAYIDMPQLAIFRSELLPKDNRYASVVYYAAVSAYNLQKNELALKYFQEYLNTGTE
;
A
#
# COMPACT_ATOMS: atom_id res chain seq x y z
N MET A 1 22.53 -28.96 -5.47
CA MET A 1 21.47 -28.94 -4.43
C MET A 1 20.93 -27.52 -4.34
N LYS A 2 19.75 -27.26 -4.96
CA LYS A 2 19.09 -25.94 -4.93
C LYS A 2 18.35 -25.83 -3.61
N ARG A 3 18.80 -24.98 -2.70
CA ARG A 3 18.08 -24.68 -1.44
C ARG A 3 16.85 -23.83 -1.79
N LEU A 4 15.69 -24.42 -1.62
CA LEU A 4 14.41 -23.72 -1.64
C LEU A 4 14.35 -22.87 -0.35
N ILE A 5 14.47 -21.56 -0.48
CA ILE A 5 14.25 -20.65 0.66
C ILE A 5 12.76 -20.35 0.69
N LEU A 6 12.10 -20.89 1.72
CA LEU A 6 10.67 -20.68 1.99
C LEU A 6 10.43 -19.22 2.38
N LEU A 7 9.48 -18.61 1.70
CA LEU A 7 9.00 -17.25 2.00
C LEU A 7 8.14 -17.28 3.26
N THR A 8 8.60 -16.71 4.35
CA THR A 8 7.78 -16.52 5.54
C THR A 8 7.31 -15.07 5.57
N ILE A 9 6.03 -14.84 5.36
CA ILE A 9 5.40 -13.53 5.56
C ILE A 9 5.15 -13.40 7.06
N ILE A 10 5.95 -12.59 7.74
CA ILE A 10 5.71 -12.24 9.14
C ILE A 10 5.05 -10.86 9.13
N LEU A 11 3.73 -10.81 9.36
CA LEU A 11 3.01 -9.59 9.69
C LEU A 11 3.33 -9.22 11.13
N THR A 12 4.35 -8.41 11.34
CA THR A 12 4.56 -7.73 12.63
C THR A 12 4.16 -6.27 12.46
N ALA A 13 3.23 -5.85 13.30
CA ALA A 13 2.82 -4.47 13.59
C ALA A 13 3.29 -3.41 12.56
N GLY A 14 2.54 -3.21 11.47
CA GLY A 14 2.70 -2.06 10.58
C GLY A 14 3.71 -2.16 9.44
N ALA A 15 4.50 -3.20 9.34
CA ALA A 15 5.39 -3.40 8.20
C ALA A 15 5.13 -4.79 7.58
N VAL A 16 4.59 -4.80 6.38
CA VAL A 16 4.56 -6.00 5.54
C VAL A 16 5.99 -6.23 5.05
N THR A 17 6.80 -6.95 5.81
CA THR A 17 8.12 -7.40 5.34
C THR A 17 7.91 -8.56 4.39
N VAL A 18 7.74 -8.25 3.11
CA VAL A 18 7.73 -9.28 2.05
C VAL A 18 9.17 -9.66 1.76
N ARG A 19 9.64 -10.77 2.33
CA ARG A 19 10.91 -11.38 1.88
C ARG A 19 10.70 -11.99 0.52
N ILE A 20 11.26 -11.37 -0.50
CA ILE A 20 11.26 -11.89 -1.88
C ILE A 20 12.29 -13.00 -1.96
N ALA A 21 11.87 -14.23 -2.26
CA ALA A 21 12.77 -15.23 -2.80
C ALA A 21 13.20 -14.74 -4.19
N ALA A 22 14.49 -14.40 -4.32
CA ALA A 22 15.25 -14.07 -5.54
C ALA A 22 14.41 -13.88 -6.83
N GLN A 23 13.45 -12.98 -6.84
CA GLN A 23 12.88 -12.47 -8.07
C GLN A 23 13.82 -11.35 -8.55
N ASP A 24 14.31 -11.48 -9.77
CA ASP A 24 15.10 -10.44 -10.41
C ASP A 24 14.34 -9.09 -10.36
N ALA A 25 14.97 -8.05 -9.82
CA ALA A 25 14.41 -6.71 -9.71
C ALA A 25 13.86 -6.20 -11.05
N ALA A 26 14.44 -6.63 -12.18
CA ALA A 26 13.95 -6.31 -13.50
C ALA A 26 12.57 -6.91 -13.78
N SER A 27 12.31 -8.15 -13.40
CA SER A 27 11.01 -8.81 -13.60
C SER A 27 9.91 -8.19 -12.74
N VAL A 28 10.24 -7.84 -11.50
CA VAL A 28 9.33 -7.13 -10.59
C VAL A 28 9.02 -5.74 -11.12
N SER A 29 10.04 -5.00 -11.59
CA SER A 29 9.88 -3.67 -12.17
C SER A 29 9.00 -3.70 -13.42
N LYS A 30 9.21 -4.67 -14.31
CA LYS A 30 8.37 -4.86 -15.49
C LYS A 30 6.90 -5.08 -15.08
N ARG A 31 6.65 -5.99 -14.14
CA ARG A 31 5.29 -6.27 -13.64
C ARG A 31 4.66 -5.04 -12.99
N ALA A 32 5.38 -4.34 -12.11
CA ALA A 32 4.91 -3.14 -11.46
C ALA A 32 4.46 -2.07 -12.46
N ASN A 33 5.27 -1.83 -13.50
CA ASN A 33 4.95 -0.86 -14.54
C ASN A 33 3.79 -1.31 -15.43
N GLN A 34 3.65 -2.60 -15.73
CA GLN A 34 2.48 -3.12 -16.45
C GLN A 34 1.18 -2.86 -15.68
N GLN A 35 1.15 -3.14 -14.37
CA GLN A 35 -0.01 -2.87 -13.53
C GLN A 35 -0.29 -1.37 -13.41
N TYR A 36 0.76 -0.55 -13.34
CA TYR A 36 0.62 0.90 -13.32
C TYR A 36 -0.06 1.42 -14.60
N VAL A 37 0.35 0.94 -15.77
CA VAL A 37 -0.25 1.32 -17.06
C VAL A 37 -1.72 0.88 -17.13
N LEU A 38 -2.05 -0.32 -16.64
CA LEU A 38 -3.44 -0.79 -16.56
C LEU A 38 -4.27 0.07 -15.60
N PHE A 39 -3.71 0.44 -14.44
CA PHE A 39 -4.35 1.39 -13.53
C PHE A 39 -4.66 2.72 -14.22
N GLU A 40 -3.68 3.34 -14.90
CA GLU A 40 -3.88 4.60 -15.61
C GLU A 40 -4.95 4.46 -16.71
N SER A 41 -4.91 3.36 -17.45
CA SER A 41 -5.90 3.09 -18.51
C SER A 41 -7.32 2.98 -17.95
N GLU A 42 -7.54 2.25 -16.85
CA GLU A 42 -8.88 2.12 -16.26
C GLU A 42 -9.33 3.43 -15.56
N ARG A 43 -8.39 4.17 -14.95
CA ARG A 43 -8.66 5.50 -14.41
C ARG A 43 -9.19 6.45 -15.48
N ASP A 44 -8.50 6.49 -16.63
CA ASP A 44 -8.84 7.43 -17.72
C ASP A 44 -10.14 7.04 -18.43
N LYS A 45 -10.46 5.75 -18.51
CA LYS A 45 -11.75 5.29 -19.02
C LYS A 45 -12.90 5.54 -18.05
N GLY A 46 -12.65 5.44 -16.74
CA GLY A 46 -13.67 5.62 -15.71
C GLY A 46 -14.80 4.56 -15.70
N THR A 47 -14.61 3.43 -16.39
CA THR A 47 -15.67 2.43 -16.60
C THR A 47 -15.61 1.27 -15.60
N ASN A 48 -14.44 0.92 -15.08
CA ASN A 48 -14.27 -0.20 -14.17
C ASN A 48 -13.43 0.20 -12.94
N ILE A 49 -14.11 0.82 -11.98
CA ILE A 49 -13.47 1.34 -10.75
C ILE A 49 -12.82 0.20 -9.94
N THR A 50 -13.44 -0.97 -9.88
CA THR A 50 -12.88 -2.11 -9.15
C THR A 50 -11.57 -2.58 -9.77
N ALA A 51 -11.53 -2.78 -11.09
CA ALA A 51 -10.30 -3.17 -11.78
C ALA A 51 -9.21 -2.10 -11.64
N MET A 52 -9.57 -0.82 -11.72
CA MET A 52 -8.65 0.30 -11.50
C MET A 52 -7.96 0.18 -10.14
N TYR A 53 -8.72 -0.04 -9.06
CA TYR A 53 -8.12 -0.18 -7.73
C TYR A 53 -7.34 -1.48 -7.56
N ASP A 54 -7.76 -2.60 -8.14
CA ASP A 54 -7.02 -3.85 -8.09
C ASP A 54 -5.64 -3.69 -8.77
N TYR A 55 -5.57 -3.06 -9.94
CA TYR A 55 -4.29 -2.74 -10.61
C TYR A 55 -3.43 -1.75 -9.82
N LEU A 56 -4.05 -0.75 -9.18
CA LEU A 56 -3.35 0.20 -8.32
C LEU A 56 -2.65 -0.53 -7.17
N LEU A 57 -3.39 -1.38 -6.44
CA LEU A 57 -2.84 -2.08 -5.28
C LEU A 57 -1.74 -3.07 -5.69
N GLU A 58 -1.93 -3.81 -6.79
CA GLU A 58 -0.88 -4.70 -7.32
C GLU A 58 0.37 -3.92 -7.74
N SER A 59 0.19 -2.77 -8.39
CA SER A 59 1.29 -1.88 -8.77
C SER A 59 2.05 -1.39 -7.55
N TYR A 60 1.31 -0.87 -6.54
CA TYR A 60 1.87 -0.41 -5.27
C TYR A 60 2.72 -1.51 -4.61
N VAL A 61 2.14 -2.70 -4.40
CA VAL A 61 2.84 -3.83 -3.75
C VAL A 61 4.12 -4.21 -4.51
N ASN A 62 4.11 -4.20 -5.84
CA ASN A 62 5.29 -4.53 -6.61
C ASN A 62 6.34 -3.40 -6.56
N PHE A 63 5.95 -2.12 -6.52
CA PHE A 63 6.92 -1.03 -6.32
C PHE A 63 7.52 -1.05 -4.90
N ILE A 64 6.76 -1.40 -3.87
CA ILE A 64 7.32 -1.63 -2.53
C ILE A 64 8.39 -2.72 -2.55
N LYS A 65 8.16 -3.83 -3.25
CA LYS A 65 9.16 -4.89 -3.41
C LYS A 65 10.46 -4.38 -4.03
N ILE A 66 10.37 -3.47 -5.01
CA ILE A 66 11.56 -2.86 -5.62
C ILE A 66 12.29 -2.02 -4.58
N VAL A 67 11.57 -1.19 -3.82
CA VAL A 67 12.16 -0.31 -2.81
C VAL A 67 12.87 -1.09 -1.70
N GLU A 68 12.36 -2.25 -1.33
CA GLU A 68 12.91 -3.12 -0.28
C GLU A 68 14.00 -4.08 -0.79
N ALA A 69 14.18 -4.20 -2.10
CA ALA A 69 15.19 -5.09 -2.67
C ALA A 69 16.60 -4.52 -2.46
N PRO A 70 17.60 -5.35 -2.07
CA PRO A 70 18.96 -4.89 -1.82
C PRO A 70 19.66 -4.36 -3.08
N ASP A 71 19.31 -4.87 -4.27
CA ASP A 71 19.93 -4.55 -5.57
C ASP A 71 19.00 -3.71 -6.45
N ASN A 72 18.36 -2.71 -5.87
CA ASN A 72 17.32 -1.91 -6.52
C ASN A 72 17.83 -0.68 -7.31
N GLY A 73 19.12 -0.35 -7.25
CA GLY A 73 19.72 0.93 -7.63
C GLY A 73 19.14 1.61 -8.88
N GLN A 74 19.13 0.92 -10.02
CA GLN A 74 18.62 1.49 -11.27
C GLN A 74 17.09 1.66 -11.33
N TYR A 75 16.32 0.97 -10.47
CA TYR A 75 14.86 1.00 -10.45
C TYR A 75 14.28 1.88 -9.35
N LEU A 76 15.10 2.26 -8.36
CA LEU A 76 14.65 2.92 -7.13
C LEU A 76 13.95 4.24 -7.40
N GLU A 77 14.54 5.13 -8.18
CA GLU A 77 13.96 6.43 -8.50
C GLU A 77 12.65 6.30 -9.31
N GLY A 78 12.61 5.37 -10.25
CA GLY A 78 11.38 5.07 -10.99
C GLY A 78 10.27 4.60 -10.07
N ALA A 79 10.56 3.64 -9.17
CA ALA A 79 9.61 3.12 -8.19
C ALA A 79 9.12 4.23 -7.24
N LYS A 80 10.04 5.06 -6.73
CA LYS A 80 9.72 6.21 -5.87
C LYS A 80 8.74 7.17 -6.54
N ASN A 81 9.00 7.55 -7.78
CA ASN A 81 8.13 8.45 -8.53
C ASN A 81 6.74 7.85 -8.78
N ARG A 82 6.65 6.55 -9.09
CA ARG A 82 5.38 5.85 -9.25
C ARG A 82 4.61 5.75 -7.94
N LEU A 83 5.27 5.38 -6.84
CA LEU A 83 4.65 5.35 -5.51
C LEU A 83 4.06 6.71 -5.15
N ARG A 84 4.81 7.81 -5.37
CA ARG A 84 4.31 9.17 -5.14
C ARG A 84 3.05 9.46 -5.96
N SER A 85 3.00 9.03 -7.22
CA SER A 85 1.83 9.21 -8.09
C SER A 85 0.63 8.37 -7.63
N LEU A 86 0.84 7.19 -7.05
CA LEU A 86 -0.22 6.31 -6.53
C LEU A 86 -0.79 6.80 -5.19
N TYR A 87 -0.01 7.56 -4.41
CA TYR A 87 -0.34 7.93 -3.02
C TYR A 87 -1.76 8.49 -2.83
N PRO A 88 -2.22 9.50 -3.58
CA PRO A 88 -3.57 10.05 -3.39
C PRO A 88 -4.67 9.02 -3.73
N TYR A 89 -4.41 8.08 -4.61
CA TYR A 89 -5.37 7.05 -5.00
C TYR A 89 -5.48 5.93 -3.97
N LEU A 90 -4.45 5.70 -3.15
CA LEU A 90 -4.52 4.77 -2.02
C LEU A 90 -5.59 5.21 -1.02
N LEU A 91 -5.63 6.50 -0.69
CA LEU A 91 -6.68 7.09 0.15
C LEU A 91 -8.08 6.86 -0.46
N ASN A 92 -8.24 7.18 -1.75
CA ASN A 92 -9.53 7.00 -2.43
C ASN A 92 -9.97 5.53 -2.46
N GLY A 93 -9.04 4.60 -2.62
CA GLY A 93 -9.31 3.15 -2.56
C GLY A 93 -9.76 2.70 -1.17
N ALA A 94 -9.15 3.23 -0.11
CA ALA A 94 -9.56 2.94 1.26
C ALA A 94 -11.01 3.37 1.52
N VAL A 95 -11.39 4.58 1.09
CA VAL A 95 -12.76 5.09 1.20
C VAL A 95 -13.71 4.22 0.38
N TYR A 96 -13.41 3.99 -0.90
CA TYR A 96 -14.24 3.19 -1.80
C TYR A 96 -14.55 1.81 -1.23
N TYR A 97 -13.54 1.04 -0.81
CA TYR A 97 -13.76 -0.31 -0.28
C TYR A 97 -14.40 -0.32 1.12
N SER A 98 -14.23 0.73 1.91
CA SER A 98 -14.96 0.90 3.17
C SER A 98 -16.47 1.06 2.91
N GLU A 99 -16.85 1.89 1.96
CA GLU A 99 -18.25 2.09 1.53
C GLU A 99 -18.85 0.80 0.94
N GLN A 100 -18.05 0.03 0.19
CA GLN A 100 -18.46 -1.27 -0.35
C GLN A 100 -18.51 -2.40 0.70
N LYS A 101 -18.22 -2.10 1.98
CA LYS A 101 -18.16 -3.07 3.08
C LYS A 101 -17.22 -4.24 2.81
N GLN A 102 -16.07 -3.96 2.20
CA GLN A 102 -15.01 -4.91 1.92
C GLN A 102 -13.81 -4.64 2.85
N PRO A 103 -13.86 -5.06 4.14
CA PRO A 103 -12.89 -4.63 5.14
C PRO A 103 -11.46 -5.09 4.84
N ALA A 104 -11.26 -6.22 4.14
CA ALA A 104 -9.93 -6.67 3.78
C ALA A 104 -9.24 -5.69 2.82
N LYS A 105 -9.91 -5.36 1.71
CA LYS A 105 -9.39 -4.39 0.73
C LYS A 105 -9.29 -2.98 1.33
N ALA A 106 -10.30 -2.55 2.10
CA ALA A 106 -10.25 -1.25 2.79
C ALA A 106 -9.02 -1.13 3.70
N LEU A 107 -8.71 -2.19 4.45
CA LEU A 107 -7.52 -2.24 5.30
C LEU A 107 -6.23 -2.19 4.49
N ASP A 108 -6.13 -2.96 3.40
CA ASP A 108 -4.93 -2.98 2.55
C ASP A 108 -4.61 -1.59 2.00
N PHE A 109 -5.63 -0.88 1.49
CA PHE A 109 -5.48 0.48 0.97
C PHE A 109 -5.17 1.51 2.07
N ALA A 110 -5.87 1.44 3.20
CA ALA A 110 -5.66 2.36 4.31
C ALA A 110 -4.27 2.19 4.91
N SER A 111 -3.83 0.95 5.14
CA SER A 111 -2.47 0.66 5.63
C SER A 111 -1.42 1.17 4.65
N ALA A 112 -1.58 0.92 3.34
CA ALA A 112 -0.66 1.40 2.32
C ALA A 112 -0.54 2.94 2.34
N TYR A 113 -1.66 3.65 2.50
CA TYR A 113 -1.66 5.11 2.60
C TYR A 113 -0.97 5.61 3.87
N ILE A 114 -1.26 5.00 5.03
CA ILE A 114 -0.71 5.39 6.33
C ILE A 114 0.79 5.10 6.42
N ASP A 115 1.22 3.93 5.91
CA ASP A 115 2.59 3.46 6.07
C ASP A 115 3.56 4.05 5.03
N MET A 116 3.08 4.47 3.85
CA MET A 116 3.94 4.96 2.77
C MET A 116 4.83 6.15 3.17
N PRO A 117 4.38 7.17 3.93
CA PRO A 117 5.25 8.25 4.40
C PRO A 117 6.38 7.80 5.34
N GLN A 118 6.25 6.61 5.94
CA GLN A 118 7.25 6.03 6.85
C GLN A 118 8.38 5.29 6.11
N LEU A 119 8.20 5.02 4.81
CA LEU A 119 9.23 4.36 4.01
C LEU A 119 10.52 5.19 4.00
N ALA A 120 11.66 4.52 4.08
CA ALA A 120 12.96 5.18 4.13
C ALA A 120 13.19 6.17 2.97
N ILE A 121 12.67 5.83 1.77
CA ILE A 121 12.77 6.66 0.57
C ILE A 121 11.98 7.97 0.62
N PHE A 122 11.00 8.09 1.55
CA PHE A 122 10.17 9.28 1.72
C PHE A 122 10.45 10.05 3.01
N ARG A 123 11.37 9.59 3.88
CA ARG A 123 11.67 10.27 5.16
C ARG A 123 12.13 11.71 5.03
N SER A 124 12.79 12.05 3.92
CA SER A 124 13.21 13.43 3.61
C SER A 124 12.15 14.24 2.90
N GLU A 125 11.02 13.64 2.55
CA GLU A 125 9.94 14.28 1.83
C GLU A 125 8.68 14.30 2.71
N LEU A 126 8.03 15.46 2.76
CA LEU A 126 6.73 15.55 3.41
C LEU A 126 5.67 15.18 2.38
N LEU A 127 5.25 13.91 2.37
CA LEU A 127 4.05 13.55 1.63
C LEU A 127 2.85 14.23 2.28
N PRO A 128 2.04 14.98 1.52
CA PRO A 128 0.94 15.75 2.09
C PRO A 128 -0.10 14.80 2.68
N LYS A 129 -0.47 15.03 3.94
CA LYS A 129 -1.66 14.40 4.53
C LYS A 129 -2.89 15.12 4.00
N ASP A 130 -3.78 14.38 3.37
CA ASP A 130 -5.11 14.87 3.00
C ASP A 130 -5.92 15.21 4.27
N ASN A 131 -6.86 16.14 4.18
CA ASN A 131 -7.77 16.47 5.29
C ASN A 131 -8.62 15.27 5.74
N ARG A 132 -8.74 14.23 4.92
CA ARG A 132 -9.40 12.95 5.23
C ARG A 132 -8.48 11.94 5.92
N TYR A 133 -7.23 12.31 6.28
CA TYR A 133 -6.29 11.38 6.92
C TYR A 133 -6.90 10.68 8.14
N ALA A 134 -7.54 11.45 9.03
CA ALA A 134 -8.20 10.89 10.21
C ALA A 134 -9.29 9.87 9.84
N SER A 135 -10.09 10.15 8.81
CA SER A 135 -11.10 9.22 8.32
C SER A 135 -10.48 7.92 7.81
N VAL A 136 -9.34 7.99 7.10
CA VAL A 136 -8.64 6.79 6.61
C VAL A 136 -8.08 5.96 7.75
N VAL A 137 -7.51 6.60 8.78
CA VAL A 137 -7.05 5.91 9.99
C VAL A 137 -8.23 5.23 10.70
N TYR A 138 -9.38 5.91 10.79
CA TYR A 138 -10.60 5.30 11.34
C TYR A 138 -11.08 4.10 10.52
N TYR A 139 -11.08 4.20 9.17
CA TYR A 139 -11.44 3.07 8.31
C TYR A 139 -10.48 1.89 8.48
N ALA A 140 -9.18 2.15 8.64
CA ALA A 140 -8.21 1.11 8.96
C ALA A 140 -8.53 0.41 10.27
N ALA A 141 -8.84 1.18 11.33
CA ALA A 141 -9.20 0.65 12.64
C ALA A 141 -10.45 -0.22 12.59
N VAL A 142 -11.54 0.28 12.00
CA VAL A 142 -12.81 -0.47 11.86
C VAL A 142 -12.63 -1.71 10.98
N SER A 143 -11.89 -1.60 9.89
CA SER A 143 -11.62 -2.73 9.01
C SER A 143 -10.81 -3.82 9.72
N ALA A 144 -9.76 -3.45 10.46
CA ALA A 144 -8.98 -4.36 11.26
C ALA A 144 -9.83 -5.05 12.35
N TYR A 145 -10.70 -4.30 13.02
CA TYR A 145 -11.64 -4.83 14.01
C TYR A 145 -12.59 -5.86 13.39
N ASN A 146 -13.21 -5.55 12.26
CA ASN A 146 -14.12 -6.45 11.54
C ASN A 146 -13.42 -7.75 11.06
N LEU A 147 -12.11 -7.69 10.83
CA LEU A 147 -11.27 -8.83 10.48
C LEU A 147 -10.69 -9.55 11.71
N GLN A 148 -11.11 -9.18 12.93
CA GLN A 148 -10.62 -9.73 14.20
C GLN A 148 -9.09 -9.55 14.41
N LYS A 149 -8.49 -8.57 13.74
CA LYS A 149 -7.08 -8.18 13.91
C LYS A 149 -6.96 -7.16 15.07
N ASN A 150 -7.26 -7.62 16.29
CA ASN A 150 -7.50 -6.74 17.43
C ASN A 150 -6.33 -5.82 17.79
N GLU A 151 -5.09 -6.32 17.74
CA GLU A 151 -3.89 -5.50 18.00
C GLU A 151 -3.73 -4.38 16.98
N LEU A 152 -3.98 -4.69 15.71
CA LEU A 152 -3.90 -3.72 14.63
C LEU A 152 -5.04 -2.69 14.72
N ALA A 153 -6.25 -3.14 15.07
CA ALA A 153 -7.38 -2.27 15.32
C ALA A 153 -7.08 -1.28 16.46
N LEU A 154 -6.53 -1.77 17.57
CA LEU A 154 -6.14 -0.93 18.71
C LEU A 154 -5.09 0.11 18.29
N LYS A 155 -4.06 -0.29 17.54
CA LYS A 155 -3.03 0.63 17.01
C LYS A 155 -3.67 1.77 16.23
N TYR A 156 -4.56 1.46 15.27
CA TYR A 156 -5.18 2.48 14.43
C TYR A 156 -6.21 3.34 15.20
N PHE A 157 -6.94 2.78 16.17
CA PHE A 157 -7.79 3.60 17.03
C PHE A 157 -6.99 4.60 17.88
N GLN A 158 -5.85 4.18 18.42
CA GLN A 158 -4.94 5.09 19.14
C GLN A 158 -4.39 6.18 18.22
N GLU A 159 -4.00 5.82 16.99
CA GLU A 159 -3.54 6.79 16.00
C GLU A 159 -4.66 7.77 15.63
N TYR A 160 -5.89 7.29 15.45
CA TYR A 160 -7.05 8.14 15.20
C TYR A 160 -7.29 9.17 16.31
N LEU A 161 -7.23 8.74 17.57
CA LEU A 161 -7.36 9.67 18.72
C LEU A 161 -6.25 10.74 18.70
N ASN A 162 -5.04 10.39 18.26
CA ASN A 162 -3.93 11.32 18.16
C ASN A 162 -4.06 12.30 16.97
N THR A 163 -5.01 12.12 16.06
CA THR A 163 -5.26 13.08 14.97
C THR A 163 -5.97 14.35 15.44
N GLY A 164 -6.48 14.39 16.68
CA GLY A 164 -7.17 15.54 17.25
C GLY A 164 -8.54 15.81 16.64
N THR A 165 -9.15 14.82 16.00
CA THR A 165 -10.56 14.89 15.56
C THR A 165 -11.45 14.62 16.76
N GLU A 166 -12.11 15.67 17.25
CA GLU A 166 -13.25 15.58 18.18
C GLU A 166 -14.53 15.16 17.46
#